data_fe77f8dd5817772eb84d26f30af660df
#
_entry.id   fe77f8dd5817772eb84d26f30af660df
#
_cell.length_a   1.000
_cell.length_b   1.000
_cell.length_c   1.000
_cell.angle_alpha   90.00
_cell.angle_beta   90.00
_cell.angle_gamma   90.00
#
_symmetry.space_group_name_H-M   'P 1'
#
loop_
_entity.id
_entity.type
_entity.pdbx_description
1 polymer ?
#
loop_
_entity_poly.entity_id
_entity_poly.type
_entity_poly.pdbx_seq_one_letter_code
_entity_poly.pdbx_strand_id
1 'polypeptide(L)'
;MKSRIADLRCKEIINVTDGSRFGYVGDVEVDLETGQVKALVVPGRLRLFGLLGREKDRVFPWSSVRRFGEDIILVEGSGPAAIEGAEDD
;
A
#
# COMPACT_ATOMS: atom_id res chain seq x y z
N MET A 1 -0.73 4.05 -20.08
CA MET A 1 -0.74 2.67 -19.56
C MET A 1 -2.02 2.42 -18.78
N LYS A 2 -2.62 1.29 -18.99
CA LYS A 2 -3.83 0.93 -18.27
C LYS A 2 -3.58 -0.24 -17.35
N SER A 3 -4.26 -0.25 -16.23
CA SER A 3 -4.14 -1.35 -15.30
C SER A 3 -5.46 -1.48 -14.53
N ARG A 4 -5.78 -2.69 -14.16
CA ARG A 4 -6.94 -2.93 -13.32
C ARG A 4 -6.49 -3.02 -11.87
N ILE A 5 -7.41 -2.75 -10.96
CA ILE A 5 -7.12 -2.89 -9.55
C ILE A 5 -6.65 -4.31 -9.24
N ALA A 6 -7.27 -5.29 -9.88
CA ALA A 6 -6.85 -6.68 -9.67
C ALA A 6 -5.38 -6.88 -10.02
N ASP A 7 -4.89 -6.17 -11.03
CA ASP A 7 -3.49 -6.30 -11.42
C ASP A 7 -2.57 -5.70 -10.36
N LEU A 8 -3.01 -4.64 -9.71
CA LEU A 8 -2.21 -4.01 -8.66
C LEU A 8 -2.02 -4.95 -7.47
N ARG A 9 -3.01 -5.78 -7.21
CA ARG A 9 -2.96 -6.69 -6.06
C ARG A 9 -1.90 -7.77 -6.21
N CYS A 10 -1.38 -7.94 -7.40
CA CYS A 10 -0.31 -8.91 -7.65
C CYS A 10 1.06 -8.28 -7.52
N LYS A 11 1.12 -7.02 -7.15
CA LYS A 11 2.39 -6.30 -7.10
C LYS A 11 2.79 -6.02 -5.67
N GLU A 12 4.08 -6.11 -5.42
CA GLU A 12 4.65 -5.86 -4.10
C GLU A 12 5.19 -4.44 -4.04
N ILE A 13 4.95 -3.76 -2.93
CA ILE A 13 5.42 -2.40 -2.73
C ILE A 13 6.82 -2.42 -2.14
N ILE A 14 7.73 -1.71 -2.79
CA ILE A 14 9.13 -1.66 -2.40
C ILE A 14 9.57 -0.20 -2.32
N ASN A 15 10.26 0.14 -1.23
CA ASN A 15 10.78 1.49 -1.06
C ASN A 15 12.06 1.65 -1.87
N VAL A 16 12.08 2.63 -2.78
CA VAL A 16 13.25 2.80 -3.63
C VAL A 16 14.47 3.27 -2.85
N THR A 17 14.27 3.93 -1.73
CA THR A 17 15.38 4.49 -0.98
C THR A 17 16.25 3.45 -0.33
N ASP A 18 15.64 2.43 0.26
CA ASP A 18 16.40 1.44 1.01
C ASP A 18 16.05 -0.01 0.65
N GLY A 19 15.19 -0.21 -0.32
CA GLY A 19 14.82 -1.56 -0.73
C GLY A 19 13.87 -2.28 0.20
N SER A 20 13.33 -1.61 1.19
CA SER A 20 12.38 -2.24 2.10
C SER A 20 11.17 -2.78 1.35
N ARG A 21 10.74 -3.95 1.74
CA ARG A 21 9.59 -4.61 1.12
C ARG A 21 8.43 -4.52 2.08
N PHE A 22 7.36 -3.88 1.64
CA PHE A 22 6.23 -3.62 2.52
C PHE A 22 5.08 -4.60 2.35
N GLY A 23 5.12 -5.42 1.32
CA GLY A 23 4.06 -6.39 1.09
C GLY A 23 3.24 -6.07 -0.14
N TYR A 24 2.22 -6.88 -0.37
CA TYR A 24 1.42 -6.77 -1.58
C TYR A 24 0.23 -5.86 -1.37
N VAL A 25 -0.16 -5.16 -2.44
CA VAL A 25 -1.33 -4.30 -2.39
C VAL A 25 -2.56 -5.17 -2.16
N GLY A 26 -3.36 -4.79 -1.18
CA GLY A 26 -4.60 -5.49 -0.90
C GLY A 26 -5.83 -4.66 -1.20
N ASP A 27 -5.66 -3.35 -1.28
CA ASP A 27 -6.79 -2.49 -1.50
C ASP A 27 -6.31 -1.15 -2.05
N VAL A 28 -7.24 -0.33 -2.47
CA VAL A 28 -6.97 0.98 -3.05
C VAL A 28 -7.99 1.96 -2.50
N GLU A 29 -7.53 3.13 -2.07
CA GLU A 29 -8.43 4.18 -1.65
C GLU A 29 -8.71 5.10 -2.83
N VAL A 30 -9.96 5.39 -3.06
CA VAL A 30 -10.39 6.21 -4.18
C VAL A 30 -11.25 7.37 -3.68
N ASP A 31 -10.99 8.55 -4.21
CA ASP A 31 -11.82 9.71 -3.92
C ASP A 31 -13.04 9.60 -4.83
N LEU A 32 -14.19 9.37 -4.25
CA LEU A 32 -15.40 9.15 -5.05
C LEU A 32 -15.90 10.41 -5.73
N GLU A 33 -15.50 11.57 -5.24
CA GLU A 33 -15.94 12.82 -5.87
C GLU A 33 -15.17 13.10 -7.15
N THR A 34 -13.89 12.79 -7.16
CA THR A 34 -13.05 13.05 -8.31
C THR A 34 -12.76 11.82 -9.14
N GLY A 35 -12.95 10.64 -8.56
CA GLY A 35 -12.62 9.40 -9.23
C GLY A 35 -11.14 9.09 -9.22
N GLN A 36 -10.36 9.81 -8.44
CA GLN A 36 -8.92 9.62 -8.43
C GLN A 36 -8.48 8.66 -7.34
N VAL A 37 -7.45 7.88 -7.64
CA VAL A 37 -6.84 7.02 -6.65
C VAL A 37 -6.05 7.88 -5.68
N LYS A 38 -6.29 7.69 -4.40
CA LYS A 38 -5.63 8.47 -3.37
C LYS A 38 -4.48 7.71 -2.72
N ALA A 39 -4.59 6.41 -2.61
CA ALA A 39 -3.58 5.64 -1.91
C ALA A 39 -3.69 4.16 -2.21
N LEU A 40 -2.58 3.47 -1.98
CA LEU A 40 -2.53 2.01 -2.04
C LEU A 40 -2.48 1.51 -0.61
N VAL A 41 -3.17 0.40 -0.34
CA VAL A 41 -3.26 -0.14 1.00
C VAL A 41 -2.65 -1.53 1.04
N VAL A 42 -1.73 -1.75 1.98
CA VAL A 42 -1.17 -3.06 2.25
C VAL A 42 -1.79 -3.54 3.56
N PRO A 43 -2.56 -4.63 3.54
CA PRO A 43 -3.24 -5.09 4.74
C PRO A 43 -2.27 -5.51 5.82
N GLY A 44 -2.63 -5.25 7.05
CA GLY A 44 -1.85 -5.69 8.18
C GLY A 44 -1.91 -7.20 8.32
N ARG A 45 -0.90 -7.77 8.94
CA ARG A 45 -0.81 -9.20 9.13
C ARG A 45 -1.67 -9.63 10.32
N LEU A 46 -2.19 -10.84 10.25
CA LEU A 46 -2.86 -11.43 11.40
C LEU A 46 -1.78 -11.90 12.36
N ARG A 47 -1.97 -11.62 13.64
CA ARG A 47 -1.04 -12.05 14.69
C ARG A 47 -1.50 -13.36 15.28
N LEU A 48 -0.58 -14.32 15.35
CA LEU A 48 -0.87 -15.63 15.90
C LEU A 48 -2.18 -16.17 15.37
N PHE A 49 -2.27 -16.19 14.04
CA PHE A 49 -3.47 -16.73 13.36
C PHE A 49 -4.74 -16.00 13.77
N GLY A 50 -4.60 -14.72 14.10
CA GLY A 50 -5.76 -13.92 14.45
C GLY A 50 -6.10 -13.90 15.94
N LEU A 51 -5.39 -14.67 16.74
CA LEU A 51 -5.69 -14.74 18.17
C LEU A 51 -5.33 -13.44 18.90
N LEU A 52 -4.27 -12.78 18.45
CA LEU A 52 -3.85 -11.51 19.03
C LEU A 52 -4.26 -10.33 18.18
N GLY A 53 -5.25 -10.53 17.32
CA GLY A 53 -5.74 -9.47 16.48
C GLY A 53 -4.94 -9.31 15.21
N ARG A 54 -4.96 -8.12 14.67
CA ARG A 54 -4.39 -7.85 13.37
C ARG A 54 -3.57 -6.57 13.43
N GLU A 55 -2.43 -6.57 12.76
CA GLU A 55 -1.64 -5.36 12.65
C GLU A 55 -2.39 -4.34 11.79
N LYS A 56 -2.08 -3.07 12.01
CA LYS A 56 -2.75 -2.03 11.24
C LYS A 56 -2.33 -2.08 9.78
N ASP A 57 -3.23 -1.69 8.92
CA ASP A 57 -2.93 -1.59 7.50
C ASP A 57 -1.92 -0.47 7.28
N ARG A 58 -1.13 -0.59 6.22
CA ARG A 58 -0.21 0.46 5.79
C ARG A 58 -0.80 1.14 4.58
N VAL A 59 -0.79 2.46 4.59
CA VAL A 59 -1.36 3.24 3.51
C VAL A 59 -0.27 4.06 2.86
N PHE A 60 -0.14 3.91 1.54
CA PHE A 60 0.89 4.59 0.78
C PHE A 60 0.22 5.60 -0.14
N PRO A 61 0.41 6.90 0.12
CA PRO A 61 -0.22 7.92 -0.72
C PRO A 61 0.15 7.73 -2.18
N TRP A 62 -0.79 7.99 -3.06
CA TRP A 62 -0.51 7.87 -4.49
C TRP A 62 0.68 8.73 -4.89
N SER A 63 0.86 9.88 -4.22
CA SER A 63 1.95 10.79 -4.52
C SER A 63 3.32 10.19 -4.22
N SER A 64 3.38 9.13 -3.43
CA SER A 64 4.66 8.50 -3.13
C SER A 64 5.08 7.48 -4.18
N VAL A 65 4.18 7.13 -5.09
CA VAL A 65 4.48 6.13 -6.11
C VAL A 65 5.40 6.73 -7.16
N ARG A 66 6.49 6.05 -7.44
CA ARG A 66 7.48 6.51 -8.42
C ARG A 66 7.44 5.73 -9.72
N ARG A 67 7.17 4.45 -9.65
CA ARG A 67 7.17 3.63 -10.85
C ARG A 67 6.38 2.36 -10.63
N PHE A 68 5.70 1.91 -11.68
CA PHE A 68 5.03 0.62 -11.69
C PHE A 68 5.83 -0.34 -12.55
N GLY A 69 6.18 -1.48 -11.99
CA GLY A 69 6.80 -2.57 -12.73
C GLY A 69 5.78 -3.67 -12.94
N GLU A 70 6.22 -4.78 -13.51
CA GLU A 70 5.33 -5.92 -13.71
C GLU A 70 4.91 -6.55 -12.40
N ASP A 71 5.87 -6.70 -11.48
CA ASP A 71 5.61 -7.39 -10.22
C ASP A 71 5.76 -6.49 -9.01
N ILE A 72 6.18 -5.25 -9.20
CA ILE A 72 6.48 -4.38 -8.07
C ILE A 72 5.96 -2.97 -8.32
N ILE A 73 5.80 -2.24 -7.23
CA ILE A 73 5.48 -0.82 -7.26
C ILE A 73 6.54 -0.14 -6.41
N LEU A 74 7.28 0.78 -7.01
CA LEU A 74 8.31 1.50 -6.28
C LEU A 74 7.72 2.76 -5.68
N VAL A 75 7.92 2.91 -4.37
CA VAL A 75 7.46 4.11 -3.67
C VAL A 75 8.65 4.78 -3.02
N GLU A 76 8.53 6.07 -2.77
CA GLU A 76 9.58 6.82 -2.13
C GLU A 76 8.98 7.61 -0.98
N GLY A 77 9.65 7.56 0.16
CA GLY A 77 9.16 8.30 1.30
C GLY A 77 9.71 7.73 2.57
N SER A 78 9.32 8.32 3.67
CA SER A 78 9.76 7.85 4.96
C SER A 78 8.83 6.72 5.40
N GLY A 79 9.20 5.52 5.15
CA GLY A 79 8.36 4.37 5.40
C GLY A 79 7.34 4.47 6.52
N PRO A 80 7.77 4.75 7.75
CA PRO A 80 6.82 4.78 8.85
C PRO A 80 5.65 5.73 8.65
N ALA A 81 5.89 6.78 7.93
CA ALA A 81 4.85 7.76 7.71
C ALA A 81 3.71 7.18 6.89
N ALA A 82 3.95 6.10 6.22
CA ALA A 82 2.93 5.50 5.40
C ALA A 82 2.01 4.60 6.20
N ILE A 83 2.27 4.43 7.48
CA ILE A 83 1.40 3.63 8.33
C ILE A 83 0.31 4.51 8.81
N GLU A 84 -0.80 4.43 8.09
CA GLU A 84 -1.80 5.35 8.29
C GLU A 84 -2.81 4.94 9.21
N GLY A 85 -3.26 3.83 9.05
CA GLY A 85 -4.24 3.33 9.89
C GLY A 85 -3.97 3.60 11.30
N ALA A 86 -2.79 4.00 11.46
CA ALA A 86 -2.43 4.36 12.76
C ALA A 86 -3.33 5.40 13.33
N GLU A 87 -3.97 6.03 12.65
CA GLU A 87 -4.75 6.93 13.18
C GLU A 87 -5.96 6.72 13.49
N ASP A 88 -6.23 6.53 13.44
CA ASP A 88 -7.30 6.50 13.72
C ASP A 88 -7.87 6.32 14.45
N ASP A 89 -7.79 6.53 14.43
CA ASP A 89 -8.33 6.57 14.96
C ASP A 89 -8.82 6.60 15.40
#